data_a0ac01f605658b1a94ec492068b7b806
#
_entry.id   a0ac01f605658b1a94ec492068b7b806
#
_cell.length_a   1.000
_cell.length_b   1.000
_cell.length_c   1.000
_cell.angle_alpha   90.00
_cell.angle_beta   90.00
_cell.angle_gamma   90.00
#
_symmetry.space_group_name_H-M   'P 1'
#
loop_
_entity.id
_entity.type
_entity.pdbx_description
1 polymer ?
#
loop_
_entity_poly.entity_id
_entity_poly.type
_entity_poly.pdbx_seq_one_letter_code
_entity_poly.pdbx_strand_id
1 'polypeptide(L)'
;EDVKRHREVTRQQRGKDFALTAAIVGYTNAGKSTLLNRLTGAGILAEDKLFATLDPTTRSFVMEDGQQILLTDTVGFIRKLPHHLIEAFKSTLEEARYSDIILHVVDCSNPQMDMQMHVVKETLRELGIVDKTTVTVFNKTDRFKEQGTEDGMHQIPRDFSSDYQVRISARTGEGIDGLEQILRTIIRSRRIFLEKVFPYSQTGRIQTIRRYGQLLEEEYRDDGVAVKAYVPAELFAGLY
;
A
#
# COMPACT_ATOMS: atom_id res chain seq x y z
N GLU A 1 -7.07 -13.21 23.37
CA GLU A 1 -5.61 -13.42 23.45
C GLU A 1 -5.09 -14.23 22.26
N ASP A 2 -5.75 -15.29 21.83
CA ASP A 2 -5.31 -16.13 20.71
C ASP A 2 -5.26 -15.38 19.36
N VAL A 3 -6.20 -14.48 19.10
CA VAL A 3 -6.22 -13.66 17.87
C VAL A 3 -5.04 -12.68 17.82
N LYS A 4 -4.68 -12.07 18.95
CA LYS A 4 -3.50 -11.18 19.04
C LYS A 4 -2.19 -11.97 18.79
N ARG A 5 -2.07 -13.14 19.39
CA ARG A 5 -0.90 -14.01 19.24
C ARG A 5 -0.74 -14.55 17.82
N HIS A 6 -1.84 -14.93 17.17
CA HIS A 6 -1.82 -15.38 15.78
C HIS A 6 -1.41 -14.23 14.83
N ARG A 7 -1.89 -13.01 15.08
CA ARG A 7 -1.52 -11.80 14.35
C ARG A 7 -0.04 -11.44 14.55
N GLU A 8 0.49 -11.58 15.76
CA GLU A 8 1.92 -11.34 16.05
C GLU A 8 2.85 -12.32 15.32
N VAL A 9 2.50 -13.61 15.30
CA VAL A 9 3.24 -14.65 14.56
C VAL A 9 3.20 -14.36 13.05
N THR A 10 2.04 -13.99 12.52
CA THR A 10 1.88 -13.62 11.11
C THR A 10 2.69 -12.36 10.77
N ARG A 11 2.78 -11.37 11.68
CA ARG A 11 3.63 -10.18 11.54
C ARG A 11 5.13 -10.52 11.52
N GLN A 12 5.57 -11.40 12.41
CA GLN A 12 6.97 -11.86 12.43
C GLN A 12 7.35 -12.61 11.16
N GLN A 13 6.42 -13.36 10.57
CA GLN A 13 6.63 -14.00 9.27
C GLN A 13 6.68 -12.98 8.12
N ARG A 14 5.83 -11.94 8.14
CA ARG A 14 5.85 -10.83 7.16
C ARG A 14 7.17 -10.05 7.18
N GLY A 15 7.74 -9.81 8.37
CA GLY A 15 9.07 -9.18 8.51
C GLY A 15 10.20 -10.01 7.93
N LYS A 16 10.05 -11.34 7.83
CA LYS A 16 11.03 -12.23 7.19
C LYS A 16 10.97 -12.19 5.65
N ASP A 17 9.83 -11.78 5.09
CA ASP A 17 9.65 -11.71 3.63
C ASP A 17 10.08 -10.36 3.03
N PHE A 18 10.58 -9.40 3.82
CA PHE A 18 11.07 -8.08 3.39
C PHE A 18 10.13 -7.32 2.45
N ALA A 19 8.85 -7.72 2.38
CA ALA A 19 7.85 -7.06 1.55
C ALA A 19 7.32 -5.81 2.26
N LEU A 20 7.32 -4.68 1.57
CA LEU A 20 6.68 -3.46 2.06
C LEU A 20 5.17 -3.68 2.23
N THR A 21 4.63 -3.03 3.23
CA THR A 21 3.21 -3.10 3.57
C THR A 21 2.52 -1.76 3.34
N ALA A 22 1.33 -1.77 2.76
CA ALA A 22 0.51 -0.57 2.61
C ALA A 22 -0.90 -0.82 3.15
N ALA A 23 -1.37 0.09 4.00
CA ALA A 23 -2.74 0.09 4.47
C ALA A 23 -3.60 1.01 3.60
N ILE A 24 -4.72 0.47 3.12
CA ILE A 24 -5.71 1.23 2.36
C ILE A 24 -6.71 1.80 3.35
N VAL A 25 -6.67 3.12 3.54
CA VAL A 25 -7.52 3.84 4.46
C VAL A 25 -8.41 4.84 3.69
N GLY A 26 -9.52 5.25 4.27
CA GLY A 26 -10.39 6.23 3.64
C GLY A 26 -11.81 6.16 4.19
N TYR A 27 -12.60 7.16 3.85
CA TYR A 27 -13.98 7.23 4.30
C TYR A 27 -14.80 6.03 3.78
N THR A 28 -15.92 5.72 4.44
CA THR A 28 -16.81 4.64 3.94
C THR A 28 -17.25 4.95 2.50
N ASN A 29 -17.35 3.92 1.69
CA ASN A 29 -17.72 4.02 0.27
C ASN A 29 -16.75 4.87 -0.60
N ALA A 30 -15.51 5.13 -0.16
CA ALA A 30 -14.50 5.78 -1.00
C ALA A 30 -13.96 4.86 -2.11
N GLY A 31 -14.24 3.55 -2.05
CA GLY A 31 -13.83 2.56 -3.05
C GLY A 31 -12.56 1.78 -2.69
N LYS A 32 -12.25 1.62 -1.39
CA LYS A 32 -11.06 0.90 -0.90
C LYS A 32 -11.02 -0.55 -1.36
N SER A 33 -12.07 -1.32 -1.09
CA SER A 33 -12.17 -2.75 -1.48
C SER A 33 -12.19 -2.92 -3.00
N THR A 34 -12.79 -1.96 -3.73
CA THR A 34 -12.75 -1.94 -5.20
C THR A 34 -11.32 -1.74 -5.70
N LEU A 35 -10.56 -0.83 -5.07
CA LEU A 35 -9.15 -0.61 -5.40
C LEU A 35 -8.31 -1.85 -5.11
N LEU A 36 -8.47 -2.47 -3.92
CA LEU A 36 -7.76 -3.70 -3.59
C LEU A 36 -8.05 -4.81 -4.61
N ASN A 37 -9.31 -5.01 -4.98
CA ASN A 37 -9.71 -5.98 -6.00
C ASN A 37 -9.07 -5.70 -7.36
N ARG A 38 -9.04 -4.43 -7.77
CA ARG A 38 -8.46 -4.00 -9.04
C ARG A 38 -6.97 -4.31 -9.10
N LEU A 39 -6.23 -3.99 -8.03
CA LEU A 39 -4.78 -4.21 -7.97
C LEU A 39 -4.41 -5.70 -7.86
N THR A 40 -5.19 -6.48 -7.11
CA THR A 40 -4.81 -7.88 -6.79
C THR A 40 -5.52 -8.93 -7.65
N GLY A 41 -6.46 -8.54 -8.50
CA GLY A 41 -7.31 -9.47 -9.26
C GLY A 41 -8.23 -10.32 -8.38
N ALA A 42 -8.37 -9.98 -7.09
CA ALA A 42 -9.17 -10.74 -6.14
C ALA A 42 -10.66 -10.34 -6.27
N GLY A 43 -11.54 -11.33 -6.38
CA GLY A 43 -12.99 -11.12 -6.45
C GLY A 43 -13.64 -10.92 -5.08
N ILE A 44 -13.16 -9.97 -4.27
CA ILE A 44 -13.79 -9.62 -2.98
C ILE A 44 -15.09 -8.89 -3.28
N LEU A 45 -16.16 -9.23 -2.54
CA LEU A 45 -17.43 -8.50 -2.61
C LEU A 45 -17.21 -7.02 -2.24
N ALA A 46 -17.11 -6.19 -3.25
CA ALA A 46 -17.09 -4.74 -3.09
C ALA A 46 -18.56 -4.29 -3.04
N GLU A 47 -19.14 -4.26 -1.85
CA GLU A 47 -20.51 -3.78 -1.67
C GLU A 47 -20.52 -2.27 -1.40
N ASP A 48 -21.46 -1.56 -1.99
CA ASP A 48 -21.76 -0.13 -1.71
C ASP A 48 -22.46 0.06 -0.36
N LYS A 49 -22.12 -0.77 0.63
CA LYS A 49 -22.67 -0.72 1.99
C LYS A 49 -21.68 -0.10 2.96
N LEU A 50 -22.23 0.59 3.97
CA LEU A 50 -21.46 1.05 5.11
C LEU A 50 -20.87 -0.16 5.83
N PHE A 51 -19.55 -0.13 6.12
CA PHE A 51 -18.81 -1.22 6.81
C PHE A 51 -18.81 -2.55 6.05
N ALA A 52 -18.67 -2.53 4.72
CA ALA A 52 -18.53 -3.74 3.91
C ALA A 52 -17.31 -4.60 4.34
N THR A 53 -16.26 -3.96 4.88
CA THR A 53 -15.08 -4.63 5.44
C THR A 53 -15.07 -4.47 6.95
N LEU A 54 -15.31 -5.55 7.69
CA LEU A 54 -15.23 -5.58 9.16
C LEU A 54 -13.89 -6.17 9.63
N ASP A 55 -13.32 -7.12 8.88
CA ASP A 55 -12.02 -7.71 9.16
C ASP A 55 -10.98 -7.25 8.14
N PRO A 56 -9.75 -6.91 8.55
CA PRO A 56 -8.71 -6.48 7.63
C PRO A 56 -8.35 -7.63 6.67
N THR A 57 -8.43 -7.36 5.39
CA THR A 57 -8.03 -8.32 4.35
C THR A 57 -6.69 -7.91 3.77
N THR A 58 -5.66 -8.73 3.97
CA THR A 58 -4.34 -8.50 3.38
C THR A 58 -4.16 -9.35 2.13
N ARG A 59 -3.68 -8.72 1.06
CA ARG A 59 -3.40 -9.35 -0.22
C ARG A 59 -2.02 -8.94 -0.74
N SER A 60 -1.37 -9.87 -1.43
CA SER A 60 -0.15 -9.58 -2.15
C SER A 60 -0.49 -8.97 -3.51
N PHE A 61 0.17 -7.89 -3.83
CA PHE A 61 0.17 -7.27 -5.15
C PHE A 61 1.58 -7.39 -5.74
N VAL A 62 1.70 -8.09 -6.86
CA VAL A 62 2.94 -8.27 -7.60
C VAL A 62 2.88 -7.38 -8.83
N MET A 63 3.81 -6.43 -8.94
CA MET A 63 3.92 -5.52 -10.06
C MET A 63 4.61 -6.20 -11.25
N GLU A 64 4.52 -5.60 -12.45
CA GLU A 64 5.12 -6.16 -13.68
C GLU A 64 6.63 -6.42 -13.58
N ASP A 65 7.36 -5.63 -12.80
CA ASP A 65 8.80 -5.78 -12.57
C ASP A 65 9.14 -6.82 -11.47
N GLY A 66 8.15 -7.61 -11.02
CA GLY A 66 8.29 -8.64 -10.00
C GLY A 66 8.36 -8.11 -8.56
N GLN A 67 8.28 -6.80 -8.35
CA GLN A 67 8.23 -6.24 -7.00
C GLN A 67 6.90 -6.53 -6.34
N GLN A 68 6.94 -6.87 -5.06
CA GLN A 68 5.77 -7.25 -4.27
C GLN A 68 5.51 -6.25 -3.15
N ILE A 69 4.25 -5.92 -2.94
CA ILE A 69 3.76 -5.15 -1.80
C ILE A 69 2.55 -5.86 -1.20
N LEU A 70 2.43 -5.84 0.13
CA LEU A 70 1.26 -6.35 0.83
C LEU A 70 0.27 -5.21 1.05
N LEU A 71 -0.92 -5.34 0.49
CA LEU A 71 -2.01 -4.38 0.62
C LEU A 71 -3.02 -4.88 1.64
N THR A 72 -3.36 -4.06 2.63
CA THR A 72 -4.37 -4.37 3.63
C THR A 72 -5.54 -3.41 3.50
N ASP A 73 -6.73 -3.93 3.17
CA ASP A 73 -7.98 -3.15 3.25
C ASP A 73 -8.39 -2.97 4.70
N THR A 74 -8.76 -1.75 5.06
CA THR A 74 -9.18 -1.42 6.41
C THR A 74 -10.65 -1.01 6.44
N VAL A 75 -11.23 -0.97 7.63
CA VAL A 75 -12.59 -0.46 7.82
C VAL A 75 -12.71 0.99 7.34
N GLY A 76 -13.85 1.32 6.71
CA GLY A 76 -14.12 2.68 6.28
C GLY A 76 -14.38 3.64 7.44
N PHE A 77 -13.75 4.80 7.42
CA PHE A 77 -13.98 5.87 8.39
C PHE A 77 -15.38 6.48 8.25
N ILE A 78 -15.97 6.87 9.37
CA ILE A 78 -17.23 7.62 9.43
C ILE A 78 -17.14 8.71 10.50
N ARG A 79 -17.97 9.75 10.36
CA ARG A 79 -17.95 10.91 11.25
C ARG A 79 -18.32 10.61 12.71
N LYS A 80 -19.14 9.59 12.95
CA LYS A 80 -19.53 9.13 14.30
C LYS A 80 -19.52 7.62 14.31
N LEU A 81 -18.49 7.03 14.91
CA LEU A 81 -18.40 5.58 15.09
C LEU A 81 -19.40 5.14 16.17
N PRO A 82 -20.26 4.15 15.87
CA PRO A 82 -21.05 3.52 16.90
C PRO A 82 -20.16 2.88 17.97
N HIS A 83 -20.50 3.04 19.26
CA HIS A 83 -19.68 2.57 20.37
C HIS A 83 -19.33 1.08 20.30
N HIS A 84 -20.25 0.23 19.81
CA HIS A 84 -20.03 -1.22 19.68
C HIS A 84 -19.03 -1.60 18.57
N LEU A 85 -18.66 -0.68 17.66
CA LEU A 85 -17.70 -0.92 16.58
C LEU A 85 -16.30 -0.36 16.91
N ILE A 86 -16.12 0.36 18.02
CA ILE A 86 -14.86 1.04 18.35
C ILE A 86 -13.71 0.04 18.47
N GLU A 87 -13.91 -1.14 19.07
CA GLU A 87 -12.86 -2.13 19.24
C GLU A 87 -12.48 -2.82 17.92
N ALA A 88 -13.46 -3.17 17.09
CA ALA A 88 -13.21 -3.72 15.76
C ALA A 88 -12.49 -2.69 14.89
N PHE A 89 -12.90 -1.41 14.97
CA PHE A 89 -12.26 -0.31 14.27
C PHE A 89 -10.81 -0.10 14.71
N LYS A 90 -10.53 -0.09 16.02
CA LYS A 90 -9.16 -0.01 16.53
C LYS A 90 -8.30 -1.16 16.03
N SER A 91 -8.82 -2.39 16.02
CA SER A 91 -8.05 -3.56 15.60
C SER A 91 -7.68 -3.54 14.11
N THR A 92 -8.55 -3.00 13.24
CA THR A 92 -8.24 -2.86 11.82
C THR A 92 -7.28 -1.72 11.54
N LEU A 93 -7.35 -0.64 12.33
CA LEU A 93 -6.43 0.49 12.23
C LEU A 93 -5.06 0.20 12.87
N GLU A 94 -4.95 -0.81 13.74
CA GLU A 94 -3.64 -1.32 14.16
C GLU A 94 -2.82 -1.78 12.95
N GLU A 95 -3.43 -2.36 11.92
CA GLU A 95 -2.72 -2.72 10.69
C GLU A 95 -2.16 -1.49 9.97
N ALA A 96 -2.89 -0.36 9.94
CA ALA A 96 -2.40 0.89 9.39
C ALA A 96 -1.22 1.46 10.20
N ARG A 97 -1.22 1.28 11.53
CA ARG A 97 -0.11 1.70 12.39
C ARG A 97 1.20 0.98 12.08
N TYR A 98 1.11 -0.29 11.69
CA TYR A 98 2.29 -1.12 11.38
C TYR A 98 2.64 -1.16 9.90
N SER A 99 1.83 -0.54 9.03
CA SER A 99 2.16 -0.44 7.62
C SER A 99 3.27 0.58 7.36
N ASP A 100 3.98 0.40 6.26
CA ASP A 100 5.03 1.31 5.79
C ASP A 100 4.46 2.50 5.04
N ILE A 101 3.33 2.28 4.36
CA ILE A 101 2.69 3.22 3.45
C ILE A 101 1.21 3.32 3.81
N ILE A 102 0.67 4.53 3.75
CA ILE A 102 -0.76 4.80 3.84
C ILE A 102 -1.28 5.17 2.44
N LEU A 103 -2.22 4.38 1.92
CA LEU A 103 -2.99 4.71 0.72
C LEU A 103 -4.32 5.33 1.15
N HIS A 104 -4.38 6.65 1.18
CA HIS A 104 -5.59 7.38 1.56
C HIS A 104 -6.52 7.52 0.36
N VAL A 105 -7.52 6.67 0.27
CA VAL A 105 -8.52 6.66 -0.81
C VAL A 105 -9.63 7.65 -0.52
N VAL A 106 -9.86 8.54 -1.48
CA VAL A 106 -10.78 9.67 -1.40
C VAL A 106 -11.78 9.61 -2.55
N ASP A 107 -13.07 9.69 -2.27
CA ASP A 107 -14.09 9.85 -3.31
C ASP A 107 -14.10 11.31 -3.78
N CYS A 108 -13.43 11.58 -4.90
CA CYS A 108 -13.31 12.95 -5.42
C CYS A 108 -14.58 13.49 -6.05
N SER A 109 -15.59 12.64 -6.26
CA SER A 109 -16.90 13.05 -6.75
C SER A 109 -17.88 13.48 -5.63
N ASN A 110 -17.46 13.29 -4.36
CA ASN A 110 -18.33 13.62 -3.23
C ASN A 110 -18.22 15.10 -2.86
N PRO A 111 -19.36 15.84 -2.78
CA PRO A 111 -19.34 17.25 -2.38
C PRO A 111 -18.75 17.52 -0.98
N GLN A 112 -18.69 16.50 -0.12
CA GLN A 112 -18.11 16.57 1.21
C GLN A 112 -16.66 16.03 1.27
N MET A 113 -15.98 15.95 0.13
CA MET A 113 -14.63 15.39 0.01
C MET A 113 -13.67 15.95 1.07
N ASP A 114 -13.57 17.28 1.17
CA ASP A 114 -12.64 17.94 2.11
C ASP A 114 -12.93 17.58 3.56
N MET A 115 -14.21 17.55 3.96
CA MET A 115 -14.62 17.14 5.30
C MET A 115 -14.26 15.67 5.56
N GLN A 116 -14.49 14.79 4.58
CA GLN A 116 -14.16 13.37 4.71
C GLN A 116 -12.65 13.16 4.83
N MET A 117 -11.85 13.87 4.02
CA MET A 117 -10.39 13.85 4.12
C MET A 117 -9.91 14.31 5.49
N HIS A 118 -10.48 15.39 6.01
CA HIS A 118 -10.15 15.92 7.33
C HIS A 118 -10.42 14.89 8.43
N VAL A 119 -11.61 14.27 8.44
CA VAL A 119 -11.98 13.22 9.41
C VAL A 119 -11.00 12.06 9.42
N VAL A 120 -10.60 11.57 8.24
CA VAL A 120 -9.62 10.47 8.12
C VAL A 120 -8.28 10.88 8.69
N LYS A 121 -7.75 12.05 8.31
CA LYS A 121 -6.44 12.56 8.76
C LYS A 121 -6.40 12.78 10.27
N GLU A 122 -7.44 13.40 10.84
CA GLU A 122 -7.53 13.61 12.29
C GLU A 122 -7.56 12.27 13.03
N THR A 123 -8.36 11.31 12.57
CA THR A 123 -8.43 10.00 13.21
C THR A 123 -7.08 9.25 13.14
N LEU A 124 -6.38 9.31 12.01
CA LEU A 124 -5.03 8.72 11.91
C LEU A 124 -4.05 9.37 12.89
N ARG A 125 -4.12 10.71 13.04
CA ARG A 125 -3.29 11.44 14.00
C ARG A 125 -3.62 11.08 15.45
N GLU A 126 -4.90 10.99 15.82
CA GLU A 126 -5.35 10.56 17.15
C GLU A 126 -4.88 9.13 17.51
N LEU A 127 -4.75 8.27 16.52
CA LEU A 127 -4.23 6.91 16.67
C LEU A 127 -2.70 6.84 16.70
N GLY A 128 -2.01 7.97 16.58
CA GLY A 128 -0.55 8.03 16.52
C GLY A 128 0.02 7.45 15.22
N ILE A 129 -0.77 7.43 14.15
CA ILE A 129 -0.32 7.05 12.81
C ILE A 129 0.18 8.32 12.12
N VAL A 130 1.43 8.65 12.42
CA VAL A 130 2.16 9.82 11.92
C VAL A 130 3.46 9.37 11.27
N ASP A 131 4.11 10.24 10.53
CA ASP A 131 5.42 10.01 9.89
C ASP A 131 5.44 8.78 8.96
N LYS A 132 4.31 8.50 8.31
CA LYS A 132 4.19 7.46 7.29
C LYS A 132 4.20 8.06 5.90
N THR A 133 4.86 7.39 4.97
CA THR A 133 4.72 7.73 3.55
C THR A 133 3.26 7.63 3.15
N THR A 134 2.66 8.74 2.75
CA THR A 134 1.23 8.83 2.45
C THR A 134 1.01 9.13 0.98
N VAL A 135 0.16 8.34 0.35
CA VAL A 135 -0.30 8.53 -1.03
C VAL A 135 -1.79 8.86 -1.00
N THR A 136 -2.18 10.06 -1.42
CA THR A 136 -3.60 10.39 -1.59
C THR A 136 -4.07 9.91 -2.96
N VAL A 137 -5.06 9.02 -2.93
CA VAL A 137 -5.66 8.38 -4.10
C VAL A 137 -7.05 8.96 -4.32
N PHE A 138 -7.16 9.96 -5.19
CA PHE A 138 -8.44 10.54 -5.60
C PHE A 138 -9.15 9.58 -6.55
N ASN A 139 -10.11 8.85 -6.01
CA ASN A 139 -10.87 7.79 -6.71
C ASN A 139 -12.20 8.30 -7.24
N LYS A 140 -12.79 7.53 -8.15
CA LYS A 140 -14.08 7.77 -8.81
C LYS A 140 -14.07 8.92 -9.82
N THR A 141 -12.94 9.13 -10.49
CA THR A 141 -12.83 10.13 -11.58
C THR A 141 -13.78 9.87 -12.74
N ASP A 142 -14.20 8.62 -12.93
CA ASP A 142 -15.21 8.22 -13.92
C ASP A 142 -16.54 8.94 -13.75
N ARG A 143 -16.92 9.34 -12.53
CA ARG A 143 -18.16 10.07 -12.26
C ARG A 143 -18.19 11.47 -12.86
N PHE A 144 -17.05 12.12 -12.99
CA PHE A 144 -16.98 13.44 -13.66
C PHE A 144 -17.31 13.31 -15.16
N LYS A 145 -16.81 12.24 -15.80
CA LYS A 145 -17.10 11.96 -17.21
C LYS A 145 -18.59 11.63 -17.41
N GLU A 146 -19.16 10.79 -16.54
CA GLU A 146 -20.59 10.43 -16.58
C GLU A 146 -21.52 11.65 -16.40
N GLN A 147 -21.10 12.64 -15.64
CA GLN A 147 -21.85 13.87 -15.38
C GLN A 147 -21.60 14.99 -16.40
N GLY A 148 -20.70 14.76 -17.37
CA GLY A 148 -20.31 15.80 -18.35
C GLY A 148 -19.57 16.99 -17.71
N THR A 149 -18.97 16.78 -16.54
CA THR A 149 -18.25 17.80 -15.77
C THR A 149 -16.75 17.51 -15.77
N GLU A 150 -16.15 17.22 -16.94
CA GLU A 150 -14.72 16.91 -17.06
C GLU A 150 -13.83 18.03 -16.49
N ASP A 151 -14.26 19.29 -16.61
CA ASP A 151 -13.59 20.43 -15.98
C ASP A 151 -13.51 20.29 -14.43
N GLY A 152 -14.43 19.54 -13.80
CA GLY A 152 -14.38 19.26 -12.36
C GLY A 152 -13.13 18.47 -11.94
N MET A 153 -12.54 17.67 -12.82
CA MET A 153 -11.28 16.97 -12.54
C MET A 153 -10.11 17.94 -12.32
N HIS A 154 -10.13 19.09 -12.98
CA HIS A 154 -9.11 20.13 -12.80
C HIS A 154 -9.28 20.88 -11.47
N GLN A 155 -10.47 20.83 -10.88
CA GLN A 155 -10.78 21.49 -9.60
C GLN A 155 -10.45 20.62 -8.38
N ILE A 156 -10.03 19.35 -8.55
CA ILE A 156 -9.57 18.52 -7.42
C ILE A 156 -8.34 19.18 -6.81
N PRO A 157 -8.43 19.64 -5.54
CA PRO A 157 -7.33 20.36 -4.90
C PRO A 157 -6.11 19.45 -4.72
N ARG A 158 -4.94 20.08 -4.65
CA ARG A 158 -3.72 19.38 -4.29
C ARG A 158 -3.72 19.09 -2.78
N ASP A 159 -3.46 17.84 -2.42
CA ASP A 159 -3.23 17.49 -1.03
C ASP A 159 -1.77 17.73 -0.64
N PHE A 160 -1.50 18.87 0.02
CA PHE A 160 -0.16 19.25 0.47
C PHE A 160 0.32 18.47 1.70
N SER A 161 -0.52 17.67 2.33
CA SER A 161 -0.17 16.86 3.49
C SER A 161 0.24 15.43 3.14
N SER A 162 0.17 15.06 1.87
CA SER A 162 0.63 13.75 1.38
C SER A 162 1.93 13.88 0.58
N ASP A 163 2.76 12.83 0.62
CA ASP A 163 4.02 12.77 -0.13
C ASP A 163 3.76 12.61 -1.64
N TYR A 164 2.71 11.87 -1.97
CA TYR A 164 2.29 11.60 -3.35
C TYR A 164 0.78 11.72 -3.48
N GLN A 165 0.34 11.97 -4.71
CA GLN A 165 -1.08 11.97 -5.03
C GLN A 165 -1.32 11.47 -6.46
N VAL A 166 -2.45 10.79 -6.66
CA VAL A 166 -2.86 10.26 -7.96
C VAL A 166 -4.36 10.33 -8.11
N ARG A 167 -4.84 10.47 -9.35
CA ARG A 167 -6.26 10.42 -9.71
C ARG A 167 -6.54 9.13 -10.44
N ILE A 168 -7.56 8.39 -9.99
CA ILE A 168 -7.90 7.08 -10.55
C ILE A 168 -9.41 6.88 -10.64
N SER A 169 -9.79 5.88 -11.43
CA SER A 169 -11.04 5.18 -11.27
C SER A 169 -10.76 3.71 -10.99
N ALA A 170 -10.94 3.27 -9.76
CA ALA A 170 -10.80 1.86 -9.41
C ALA A 170 -11.81 0.98 -10.16
N ARG A 171 -12.95 1.54 -10.57
CA ARG A 171 -13.99 0.85 -11.36
C ARG A 171 -13.53 0.58 -12.78
N THR A 172 -13.02 1.59 -13.49
CA THR A 172 -12.63 1.48 -14.89
C THR A 172 -11.19 1.02 -15.09
N GLY A 173 -10.31 1.26 -14.11
CA GLY A 173 -8.87 1.02 -14.18
C GLY A 173 -8.06 2.24 -14.62
N GLU A 174 -8.71 3.35 -14.95
CA GLU A 174 -8.03 4.58 -15.35
C GLU A 174 -7.12 5.10 -14.22
N GLY A 175 -5.88 5.46 -14.57
CA GLY A 175 -4.90 6.02 -13.63
C GLY A 175 -4.23 4.99 -12.70
N ILE A 176 -4.56 3.71 -12.79
CA ILE A 176 -3.92 2.65 -11.96
C ILE A 176 -2.43 2.55 -12.25
N ASP A 177 -2.00 2.68 -13.51
CA ASP A 177 -0.58 2.67 -13.89
C ASP A 177 0.20 3.79 -13.16
N GLY A 178 -0.42 4.96 -12.98
CA GLY A 178 0.16 6.07 -12.22
C GLY A 178 0.35 5.72 -10.73
N LEU A 179 -0.63 5.03 -10.13
CA LEU A 179 -0.51 4.54 -8.76
C LEU A 179 0.61 3.51 -8.63
N GLU A 180 0.72 2.57 -9.58
CA GLU A 180 1.79 1.57 -9.59
C GLU A 180 3.17 2.22 -9.71
N GLN A 181 3.33 3.24 -10.56
CA GLN A 181 4.58 3.97 -10.69
C GLN A 181 4.99 4.67 -9.38
N ILE A 182 4.02 5.25 -8.65
CA ILE A 182 4.26 5.84 -7.33
C ILE A 182 4.72 4.75 -6.35
N LEU A 183 4.04 3.61 -6.29
CA LEU A 183 4.42 2.50 -5.41
C LEU A 183 5.82 1.98 -5.74
N ARG A 184 6.16 1.79 -7.02
CA ARG A 184 7.52 1.42 -7.45
C ARG A 184 8.56 2.45 -6.99
N THR A 185 8.26 3.73 -7.09
CA THR A 185 9.17 4.80 -6.65
C THR A 185 9.40 4.73 -5.15
N ILE A 186 8.36 4.53 -4.35
CA ILE A 186 8.45 4.39 -2.89
C ILE A 186 9.26 3.13 -2.53
N ILE A 187 9.01 1.99 -3.17
CA ILE A 187 9.76 0.76 -2.92
C ILE A 187 11.25 0.96 -3.23
N ARG A 188 11.56 1.58 -4.38
CA ARG A 188 12.95 1.84 -4.78
C ARG A 188 13.67 2.79 -3.82
N SER A 189 12.99 3.83 -3.33
CA SER A 189 13.60 4.79 -2.40
C SER A 189 14.01 4.17 -1.05
N ARG A 190 13.43 3.01 -0.71
CA ARG A 190 13.73 2.26 0.52
C ARG A 190 14.74 1.13 0.33
N ARG A 191 15.24 0.94 -0.90
CA ARG A 191 16.21 -0.09 -1.23
C ARG A 191 17.61 0.49 -1.34
N ILE A 192 18.59 -0.32 -1.00
CA ILE A 192 20.01 0.03 -1.11
C ILE A 192 20.58 -0.65 -2.35
N PHE A 193 21.35 0.10 -3.14
CA PHE A 193 22.07 -0.47 -4.26
C PHE A 193 23.24 -1.31 -3.75
N LEU A 194 23.32 -2.55 -4.22
CA LEU A 194 24.37 -3.51 -3.93
C LEU A 194 25.12 -3.82 -5.22
N GLU A 195 26.44 -3.65 -5.21
CA GLU A 195 27.36 -4.17 -6.24
C GLU A 195 28.44 -4.97 -5.56
N LYS A 196 28.45 -6.29 -5.77
CA LYS A 196 29.37 -7.22 -5.08
C LYS A 196 29.60 -8.47 -5.88
N VAL A 197 30.84 -9.01 -5.79
CA VAL A 197 31.17 -10.37 -6.25
C VAL A 197 30.97 -11.33 -5.08
N PHE A 198 30.12 -12.33 -5.26
CA PHE A 198 29.89 -13.40 -4.30
C PHE A 198 30.67 -14.64 -4.71
N PRO A 199 31.57 -15.18 -3.85
CA PRO A 199 32.21 -16.46 -4.12
C PRO A 199 31.17 -17.56 -4.37
N TYR A 200 31.52 -18.56 -5.19
CA TYR A 200 30.62 -19.68 -5.52
C TYR A 200 30.10 -20.44 -4.29
N SER A 201 30.83 -20.42 -3.18
CA SER A 201 30.42 -20.97 -1.89
C SER A 201 29.26 -20.20 -1.23
N GLN A 202 28.95 -18.97 -1.70
CA GLN A 202 27.90 -18.09 -1.15
C GLN A 202 26.70 -17.91 -2.08
N THR A 203 26.47 -18.83 -3.02
CA THR A 203 25.34 -18.77 -3.97
C THR A 203 23.98 -18.68 -3.29
N GLY A 204 23.84 -19.17 -2.06
CA GLY A 204 22.63 -19.00 -1.25
C GLY A 204 22.26 -17.53 -1.01
N ARG A 205 23.25 -16.62 -0.90
CA ARG A 205 23.00 -15.19 -0.78
C ARG A 205 22.39 -14.59 -2.06
N ILE A 206 22.83 -15.08 -3.24
CA ILE A 206 22.30 -14.65 -4.53
C ILE A 206 20.83 -15.08 -4.67
N GLN A 207 20.48 -16.29 -4.21
CA GLN A 207 19.10 -16.75 -4.17
C GLN A 207 18.21 -15.83 -3.28
N THR A 208 18.74 -15.38 -2.15
CA THR A 208 18.06 -14.43 -1.27
C THR A 208 17.85 -13.08 -1.98
N ILE A 209 18.87 -12.59 -2.72
CA ILE A 209 18.75 -11.36 -3.51
C ILE A 209 17.70 -11.53 -4.61
N ARG A 210 17.67 -12.67 -5.33
CA ARG A 210 16.65 -12.93 -6.36
C ARG A 210 15.23 -12.97 -5.79
N ARG A 211 15.07 -13.48 -4.56
CA ARG A 211 13.77 -13.62 -3.91
C ARG A 211 13.23 -12.32 -3.34
N TYR A 212 14.08 -11.49 -2.74
CA TYR A 212 13.66 -10.32 -1.95
C TYR A 212 14.15 -8.99 -2.49
N GLY A 213 15.15 -9.00 -3.35
CA GLY A 213 15.71 -7.84 -4.02
C GLY A 213 15.16 -7.66 -5.44
N GLN A 214 15.73 -6.70 -6.13
CA GLN A 214 15.57 -6.49 -7.58
C GLN A 214 16.94 -6.69 -8.22
N LEU A 215 17.15 -7.87 -8.83
CA LEU A 215 18.38 -8.19 -9.54
C LEU A 215 18.43 -7.36 -10.84
N LEU A 216 19.52 -6.63 -11.05
CA LEU A 216 19.74 -5.83 -12.27
C LEU A 216 20.67 -6.56 -13.23
N GLU A 217 21.81 -7.03 -12.70
CA GLU A 217 22.85 -7.71 -13.48
C GLU A 217 23.40 -8.89 -12.67
N GLU A 218 23.71 -9.96 -13.37
CA GLU A 218 24.40 -11.13 -12.83
C GLU A 218 25.40 -11.64 -13.85
N GLU A 219 26.67 -11.67 -13.48
CA GLU A 219 27.76 -12.07 -14.36
C GLU A 219 28.64 -13.13 -13.64
N TYR A 220 28.84 -14.25 -14.29
CA TYR A 220 29.70 -15.32 -13.78
C TYR A 220 31.15 -15.01 -14.15
N ARG A 221 32.03 -14.95 -13.15
CA ARG A 221 33.48 -14.66 -13.27
C ARG A 221 34.28 -15.78 -12.65
N ASP A 222 35.60 -15.80 -12.89
CA ASP A 222 36.49 -16.83 -12.35
C ASP A 222 36.54 -16.88 -10.81
N ASP A 223 36.35 -15.71 -10.16
CA ASP A 223 36.37 -15.53 -8.72
C ASP A 223 35.00 -15.61 -8.03
N GLY A 224 33.92 -15.76 -8.80
CA GLY A 224 32.57 -15.84 -8.28
C GLY A 224 31.52 -15.25 -9.21
N VAL A 225 30.39 -14.82 -8.63
CA VAL A 225 29.28 -14.22 -9.36
C VAL A 225 29.16 -12.74 -9.00
N ALA A 226 29.41 -11.86 -9.95
CA ALA A 226 29.21 -10.43 -9.80
C ALA A 226 27.71 -10.11 -9.90
N VAL A 227 27.18 -9.41 -8.90
CA VAL A 227 25.77 -9.07 -8.79
C VAL A 227 25.61 -7.58 -8.60
N LYS A 228 24.70 -6.98 -9.41
CA LYS A 228 24.15 -5.66 -9.17
C LYS A 228 22.67 -5.79 -8.87
N ALA A 229 22.23 -5.27 -7.73
CA ALA A 229 20.85 -5.38 -7.28
C ALA A 229 20.43 -4.22 -6.39
N TYR A 230 19.14 -3.96 -6.32
CA TYR A 230 18.55 -3.20 -5.24
C TYR A 230 17.99 -4.14 -4.20
N VAL A 231 18.40 -3.99 -2.94
CA VAL A 231 17.99 -4.86 -1.83
C VAL A 231 17.38 -4.06 -0.68
N PRO A 232 16.45 -4.64 0.10
CA PRO A 232 15.97 -4.05 1.34
C PRO A 232 17.14 -3.73 2.30
N ALA A 233 17.01 -2.64 3.06
CA ALA A 233 18.08 -2.21 3.98
C ALA A 233 18.44 -3.30 5.02
N GLU A 234 17.43 -4.01 5.50
CA GLU A 234 17.59 -5.10 6.45
C GLU A 234 18.37 -6.29 5.86
N LEU A 235 18.14 -6.56 4.58
CA LEU A 235 18.87 -7.62 3.87
C LEU A 235 20.31 -7.20 3.58
N PHE A 236 20.52 -5.93 3.22
CA PHE A 236 21.85 -5.39 2.87
C PHE A 236 22.87 -5.63 3.97
N ALA A 237 22.49 -5.39 5.25
CA ALA A 237 23.38 -5.62 6.40
C ALA A 237 23.86 -7.08 6.54
N GLY A 238 23.06 -8.06 6.12
CA GLY A 238 23.39 -9.49 6.15
C GLY A 238 24.18 -9.98 4.93
N LEU A 239 24.33 -9.16 3.88
CA LEU A 239 25.03 -9.53 2.64
C LEU A 239 26.51 -9.09 2.63
N TYR A 240 26.86 -8.20 3.53
CA TYR A 240 28.24 -7.78 3.78
C TYR A 240 28.86 -8.60 4.90
#